data_35e7ac156ece8a5a6542dbc9f62f137c
#
_entry.id   35e7ac156ece8a5a6542dbc9f62f137c
#
_cell.length_a   1.000
_cell.length_b   1.000
_cell.length_c   1.000
_cell.angle_alpha   90.00
_cell.angle_beta   90.00
_cell.angle_gamma   90.00
#
_symmetry.space_group_name_H-M   'P 1'
#
loop_
_entity.id
_entity.type
_entity.pdbx_description
1 polymer ?
#
loop_
_entity_poly.entity_id
_entity_poly.type
_entity_poly.pdbx_seq_one_letter_code
_entity_poly.pdbx_strand_id
1 'polypeptide(L)'
;MGHEFTSLVLALLWTGGHPSKEAQALLEQIRDIEGDFEFETYYSLSCHNCPDVVQALNLMAVLNPRIKHTAIDGGVFQNEITDRNVMGVPAVFVNGKEFGQGRMTLTEIVAKVDTGAEKRAAEELNKRDAYDVLIVGSGPAGAAAAVYSARKGIRTGLMGERFGGQVLDTVDIENYISVPKTEGQKLAGALKAHVNDYEVDVIDSQSASKLVPAAQEGGFHEIETASGAVLKARSIIIATGAKWRNMNVPGEDQYRTKGVTYCPHCDGPLFKGKRVAVIGGGNSGVEAAIDLAGIVEHVTLLEFAPEMKADQGSAG
;
A
#
# COMPACT_ATOMS: atom_id res chain seq x y z
N MET A 1 -28.93 -10.44 -24.84
CA MET A 1 -28.36 -10.23 -23.47
C MET A 1 -26.84 -10.37 -23.44
N GLY A 2 -26.23 -11.09 -24.40
CA GLY A 2 -24.78 -11.17 -24.54
C GLY A 2 -24.04 -11.49 -23.25
N HIS A 3 -22.89 -10.86 -23.04
CA HIS A 3 -22.06 -11.06 -21.83
C HIS A 3 -22.72 -10.54 -20.53
N GLU A 4 -23.71 -9.64 -20.61
CA GLU A 4 -24.40 -9.07 -19.43
C GLU A 4 -25.55 -9.95 -18.88
N PHE A 5 -25.79 -11.13 -19.47
CA PHE A 5 -26.80 -12.04 -18.94
C PHE A 5 -26.47 -12.47 -17.49
N THR A 6 -25.21 -12.79 -17.23
CA THR A 6 -24.74 -13.16 -15.89
C THR A 6 -24.91 -11.99 -14.90
N SER A 7 -24.64 -10.77 -15.33
CA SER A 7 -24.79 -9.57 -14.50
C SER A 7 -26.24 -9.36 -14.05
N LEU A 8 -27.20 -9.58 -14.93
CA LEU A 8 -28.63 -9.55 -14.60
C LEU A 8 -29.01 -10.65 -13.61
N VAL A 9 -28.57 -11.89 -13.86
CA VAL A 9 -28.88 -13.03 -12.98
C VAL A 9 -28.31 -12.80 -11.57
N LEU A 10 -27.06 -12.33 -11.46
CA LEU A 10 -26.44 -12.04 -10.17
C LEU A 10 -27.16 -10.90 -9.43
N ALA A 11 -27.55 -9.85 -10.13
CA ALA A 11 -28.31 -8.75 -9.51
C ALA A 11 -29.64 -9.25 -8.92
N LEU A 12 -30.38 -10.12 -9.61
CA LEU A 12 -31.61 -10.73 -9.12
C LEU A 12 -31.34 -11.64 -7.89
N LEU A 13 -30.28 -12.44 -7.93
CA LEU A 13 -29.90 -13.31 -6.81
C LEU A 13 -29.55 -12.50 -5.57
N TRP A 14 -28.72 -11.45 -5.70
CA TRP A 14 -28.33 -10.60 -4.59
C TRP A 14 -29.52 -9.81 -4.02
N THR A 15 -30.39 -9.29 -4.87
CA THR A 15 -31.64 -8.65 -4.42
C THR A 15 -32.55 -9.64 -3.69
N GLY A 16 -32.54 -10.92 -4.08
CA GLY A 16 -33.24 -12.01 -3.39
C GLY A 16 -32.55 -12.51 -2.11
N GLY A 17 -31.45 -11.89 -1.68
CA GLY A 17 -30.74 -12.22 -0.44
C GLY A 17 -29.69 -13.32 -0.57
N HIS A 18 -29.35 -13.78 -1.77
CA HIS A 18 -28.24 -14.69 -1.96
C HIS A 18 -26.90 -14.01 -1.63
N PRO A 19 -25.98 -14.68 -0.88
CA PRO A 19 -24.71 -14.09 -0.52
C PRO A 19 -23.79 -13.86 -1.73
N SER A 20 -23.04 -12.78 -1.70
CA SER A 20 -21.93 -12.55 -2.62
C SER A 20 -20.71 -13.40 -2.22
N LYS A 21 -19.81 -13.64 -3.17
CA LYS A 21 -18.51 -14.30 -2.94
C LYS A 21 -17.42 -13.36 -2.47
N GLU A 22 -17.70 -12.05 -2.43
CA GLU A 22 -16.74 -11.05 -2.02
C GLU A 22 -16.41 -11.14 -0.53
N ALA A 23 -15.23 -10.63 -0.15
CA ALA A 23 -14.79 -10.63 1.23
C ALA A 23 -15.75 -9.83 2.13
N GLN A 24 -16.10 -10.39 3.30
CA GLN A 24 -17.07 -9.78 4.23
C GLN A 24 -16.70 -8.33 4.61
N ALA A 25 -15.41 -8.05 4.83
CA ALA A 25 -14.93 -6.70 5.13
C ALA A 25 -15.24 -5.69 4.01
N LEU A 26 -15.12 -6.09 2.74
CA LEU A 26 -15.46 -5.24 1.60
C LEU A 26 -16.97 -5.00 1.50
N LEU A 27 -17.78 -6.02 1.81
CA LEU A 27 -19.25 -5.89 1.82
C LEU A 27 -19.71 -4.93 2.95
N GLU A 28 -19.07 -4.97 4.11
CA GLU A 28 -19.31 -4.05 5.21
C GLU A 28 -18.89 -2.63 4.84
N GLN A 29 -17.71 -2.46 4.26
CA GLN A 29 -17.25 -1.16 3.77
C GLN A 29 -18.24 -0.52 2.80
N ILE A 30 -18.81 -1.29 1.85
CA ILE A 30 -19.82 -0.80 0.90
C ILE A 30 -21.08 -0.31 1.61
N ARG A 31 -21.56 -1.01 2.66
CA ARG A 31 -22.72 -0.60 3.44
C ARG A 31 -22.51 0.71 4.16
N ASP A 32 -21.27 0.98 4.56
CA ASP A 32 -20.88 2.15 5.35
C ASP A 32 -20.50 3.37 4.49
N ILE A 33 -20.49 3.23 3.16
CA ILE A 33 -20.24 4.38 2.26
C ILE A 33 -21.30 5.45 2.50
N GLU A 34 -20.85 6.64 2.83
CA GLU A 34 -21.68 7.83 3.01
C GLU A 34 -21.75 8.63 1.71
N GLY A 35 -22.89 9.31 1.53
CA GLY A 35 -23.17 10.10 0.32
C GLY A 35 -24.13 9.40 -0.63
N ASP A 36 -24.76 10.18 -1.52
CA ASP A 36 -25.68 9.67 -2.52
C ASP A 36 -24.98 9.60 -3.88
N PHE A 37 -24.97 8.40 -4.46
CA PHE A 37 -24.28 8.11 -5.71
C PHE A 37 -25.25 7.53 -6.73
N GLU A 38 -25.35 8.17 -7.89
CA GLU A 38 -26.05 7.69 -9.05
C GLU A 38 -25.04 7.29 -10.13
N PHE A 39 -24.79 5.99 -10.25
CA PHE A 39 -23.90 5.44 -11.26
C PHE A 39 -24.64 5.11 -12.54
N GLU A 40 -24.05 5.45 -13.66
CA GLU A 40 -24.46 5.08 -15.00
C GLU A 40 -23.28 4.38 -15.67
N THR A 41 -23.50 3.15 -16.13
CA THR A 41 -22.46 2.38 -16.84
C THR A 41 -22.90 2.12 -18.28
N TYR A 42 -22.16 2.68 -19.22
CA TYR A 42 -22.32 2.36 -20.63
C TYR A 42 -21.55 1.10 -20.96
N TYR A 43 -22.22 0.12 -21.53
CA TYR A 43 -21.66 -1.16 -21.88
C TYR A 43 -22.03 -1.59 -23.31
N SER A 44 -21.41 -2.65 -23.82
CA SER A 44 -21.77 -3.33 -25.05
C SER A 44 -21.96 -4.82 -24.79
N LEU A 45 -22.92 -5.44 -25.44
CA LEU A 45 -23.21 -6.87 -25.35
C LEU A 45 -22.05 -7.78 -25.78
N SER A 46 -21.09 -7.25 -26.55
CA SER A 46 -19.88 -7.94 -27.00
C SER A 46 -18.63 -7.62 -26.16
N CYS A 47 -18.75 -6.74 -25.17
CA CYS A 47 -17.63 -6.33 -24.32
C CYS A 47 -17.32 -7.38 -23.26
N HIS A 48 -16.10 -7.90 -23.22
CA HIS A 48 -15.66 -8.92 -22.24
C HIS A 48 -15.36 -8.33 -20.85
N ASN A 49 -15.01 -7.05 -20.76
CA ASN A 49 -14.64 -6.37 -19.51
C ASN A 49 -15.83 -5.66 -18.84
N CYS A 50 -16.95 -5.46 -19.56
CA CYS A 50 -18.11 -4.76 -19.06
C CYS A 50 -18.79 -5.48 -17.88
N PRO A 51 -18.94 -6.83 -17.90
CA PRO A 51 -19.59 -7.54 -16.80
C PRO A 51 -18.95 -7.32 -15.43
N ASP A 52 -17.63 -7.21 -15.35
CA ASP A 52 -16.93 -7.00 -14.09
C ASP A 52 -17.39 -5.69 -13.41
N VAL A 53 -17.51 -4.62 -14.19
CA VAL A 53 -17.90 -3.29 -13.71
C VAL A 53 -19.39 -3.23 -13.40
N VAL A 54 -20.23 -3.78 -14.29
CA VAL A 54 -21.69 -3.81 -14.10
C VAL A 54 -22.06 -4.63 -12.86
N GLN A 55 -21.43 -5.79 -12.65
CA GLN A 55 -21.66 -6.62 -11.47
C GLN A 55 -21.20 -5.93 -10.19
N ALA A 56 -20.03 -5.29 -10.19
CA ALA A 56 -19.52 -4.54 -9.06
C ALA A 56 -20.52 -3.45 -8.61
N LEU A 57 -20.98 -2.62 -9.55
CA LEU A 57 -21.91 -1.53 -9.24
C LEU A 57 -23.32 -2.02 -8.90
N ASN A 58 -23.79 -3.11 -9.50
CA ASN A 58 -25.03 -3.77 -9.09
C ASN A 58 -24.96 -4.26 -7.64
N LEU A 59 -23.85 -4.90 -7.25
CA LEU A 59 -23.65 -5.37 -5.88
C LEU A 59 -23.62 -4.20 -4.89
N MET A 60 -22.92 -3.12 -5.22
CA MET A 60 -22.89 -1.91 -4.41
C MET A 60 -24.29 -1.31 -4.21
N ALA A 61 -25.10 -1.23 -5.27
CA ALA A 61 -26.46 -0.72 -5.22
C ALA A 61 -27.40 -1.62 -4.39
N VAL A 62 -27.19 -2.93 -4.40
CA VAL A 62 -27.97 -3.88 -3.56
C VAL A 62 -27.60 -3.73 -2.08
N LEU A 63 -26.32 -3.50 -1.77
CA LEU A 63 -25.82 -3.43 -0.39
C LEU A 63 -26.07 -2.08 0.30
N ASN A 64 -26.09 -1.00 -0.48
CA ASN A 64 -26.22 0.36 0.06
C ASN A 64 -27.33 1.14 -0.67
N PRO A 65 -28.42 1.49 0.02
CA PRO A 65 -29.58 2.16 -0.60
C PRO A 65 -29.28 3.60 -1.08
N ARG A 66 -28.14 4.19 -0.70
CA ARG A 66 -27.67 5.49 -1.17
C ARG A 66 -26.96 5.39 -2.53
N ILE A 67 -26.69 4.17 -2.99
CA ILE A 67 -26.03 3.91 -4.27
C ILE A 67 -27.09 3.40 -5.24
N LYS A 68 -27.26 4.10 -6.35
CA LYS A 68 -28.09 3.68 -7.47
C LYS A 68 -27.19 3.34 -8.65
N HIS A 69 -27.56 2.33 -9.43
CA HIS A 69 -26.86 1.96 -10.63
C HIS A 69 -27.80 1.71 -11.79
N THR A 70 -27.48 2.32 -12.94
CA THR A 70 -28.15 2.10 -14.21
C THR A 70 -27.13 1.60 -15.23
N ALA A 71 -27.35 0.39 -15.74
CA ALA A 71 -26.54 -0.16 -16.83
C ALA A 71 -27.22 0.13 -18.18
N ILE A 72 -26.50 0.77 -19.09
CA ILE A 72 -27.01 1.31 -20.35
C ILE A 72 -26.31 0.63 -21.51
N ASP A 73 -27.10 -0.04 -22.38
CA ASP A 73 -26.56 -0.63 -23.61
C ASP A 73 -26.26 0.47 -24.63
N GLY A 74 -25.01 0.78 -24.86
CA GLY A 74 -24.56 1.80 -25.80
C GLY A 74 -24.93 1.48 -27.27
N GLY A 75 -25.18 0.21 -27.60
CA GLY A 75 -25.68 -0.18 -28.90
C GLY A 75 -27.12 0.23 -29.13
N VAL A 76 -27.93 0.32 -28.06
CA VAL A 76 -29.34 0.74 -28.10
C VAL A 76 -29.48 2.25 -27.93
N PHE A 77 -28.71 2.84 -27.01
CA PHE A 77 -28.77 4.25 -26.61
C PHE A 77 -27.63 5.09 -27.22
N GLN A 78 -27.47 5.03 -28.55
CA GLN A 78 -26.38 5.68 -29.27
C GLN A 78 -26.34 7.21 -29.14
N ASN A 79 -27.49 7.86 -28.97
CA ASN A 79 -27.55 9.30 -28.75
C ASN A 79 -26.84 9.70 -27.45
N GLU A 80 -27.07 8.94 -26.38
CA GLU A 80 -26.40 9.19 -25.09
C GLU A 80 -24.88 8.96 -25.16
N ILE A 81 -24.45 7.95 -25.94
CA ILE A 81 -23.03 7.71 -26.22
C ILE A 81 -22.40 8.94 -26.88
N THR A 82 -23.08 9.52 -27.84
CA THR A 82 -22.59 10.70 -28.58
C THR A 82 -22.58 11.94 -27.70
N ASP A 83 -23.68 12.21 -27.00
CA ASP A 83 -23.86 13.40 -26.16
C ASP A 83 -22.85 13.42 -25.01
N ARG A 84 -22.51 12.26 -24.47
CA ARG A 84 -21.52 12.11 -23.39
C ARG A 84 -20.09 11.86 -23.87
N ASN A 85 -19.86 11.86 -25.19
CA ASN A 85 -18.56 11.60 -25.81
C ASN A 85 -17.88 10.31 -25.31
N VAL A 86 -18.65 9.22 -25.17
CA VAL A 86 -18.13 7.92 -24.73
C VAL A 86 -17.35 7.27 -25.86
N MET A 87 -16.04 7.17 -25.71
CA MET A 87 -15.13 6.65 -26.75
C MET A 87 -14.80 5.17 -26.57
N GLY A 88 -15.17 4.57 -25.44
CA GLY A 88 -14.93 3.14 -25.16
C GLY A 88 -15.77 2.64 -24.00
N VAL A 89 -15.96 1.31 -23.92
CA VAL A 89 -16.77 0.67 -22.87
C VAL A 89 -15.96 -0.40 -22.14
N PRO A 90 -16.23 -0.61 -20.83
CA PRO A 90 -17.19 0.10 -19.99
C PRO A 90 -16.79 1.55 -19.72
N ALA A 91 -17.77 2.46 -19.76
CA ALA A 91 -17.59 3.84 -19.31
C ALA A 91 -18.56 4.12 -18.18
N VAL A 92 -18.04 4.60 -17.06
CA VAL A 92 -18.81 4.84 -15.84
C VAL A 92 -18.89 6.33 -15.53
N PHE A 93 -20.08 6.78 -15.25
CA PHE A 93 -20.38 8.12 -14.75
C PHE A 93 -20.96 8.02 -13.35
N VAL A 94 -20.67 8.99 -12.49
CA VAL A 94 -21.28 9.15 -11.18
C VAL A 94 -21.79 10.56 -11.00
N ASN A 95 -23.05 10.69 -10.63
CA ASN A 95 -23.73 11.98 -10.47
C ASN A 95 -23.54 12.89 -11.71
N GLY A 96 -23.62 12.28 -12.91
CA GLY A 96 -23.49 12.96 -14.19
C GLY A 96 -22.06 13.30 -14.64
N LYS A 97 -21.02 13.00 -13.84
CA LYS A 97 -19.61 13.23 -14.19
C LYS A 97 -18.89 11.93 -14.52
N GLU A 98 -17.94 11.99 -15.44
CA GLU A 98 -17.10 10.84 -15.74
C GLU A 98 -16.34 10.36 -14.48
N PHE A 99 -16.50 9.07 -14.19
CA PHE A 99 -15.85 8.40 -13.05
C PHE A 99 -14.66 7.57 -13.49
N GLY A 100 -14.76 6.91 -14.64
CA GLY A 100 -13.67 6.14 -15.21
C GLY A 100 -14.10 5.32 -16.43
N GLN A 101 -13.10 4.87 -17.18
CA GLN A 101 -13.27 4.02 -18.36
C GLN A 101 -12.43 2.75 -18.24
N GLY A 102 -12.87 1.69 -18.93
CA GLY A 102 -12.19 0.40 -18.94
C GLY A 102 -12.52 -0.46 -17.72
N ARG A 103 -11.82 -1.57 -17.62
CA ARG A 103 -12.01 -2.54 -16.53
C ARG A 103 -11.66 -1.91 -15.17
N MET A 104 -12.56 -2.04 -14.22
CA MET A 104 -12.35 -1.68 -12.82
C MET A 104 -12.86 -2.80 -11.92
N THR A 105 -12.12 -3.15 -10.90
CA THR A 105 -12.56 -4.11 -9.88
C THR A 105 -13.46 -3.44 -8.85
N LEU A 106 -14.25 -4.23 -8.12
CA LEU A 106 -15.07 -3.74 -7.02
C LEU A 106 -14.24 -2.96 -5.98
N THR A 107 -13.06 -3.47 -5.63
CA THR A 107 -12.17 -2.81 -4.67
C THR A 107 -11.69 -1.44 -5.16
N GLU A 108 -11.34 -1.31 -6.45
CA GLU A 108 -10.93 -0.03 -7.03
C GLU A 108 -12.07 0.98 -7.07
N ILE A 109 -13.29 0.54 -7.38
CA ILE A 109 -14.48 1.41 -7.39
C ILE A 109 -14.77 1.88 -5.97
N VAL A 110 -14.80 0.98 -4.97
CA VAL A 110 -15.04 1.30 -3.57
C VAL A 110 -13.98 2.29 -3.05
N ALA A 111 -12.70 2.05 -3.33
CA ALA A 111 -11.62 2.95 -2.90
C ALA A 111 -11.76 4.39 -3.45
N LYS A 112 -12.31 4.55 -4.66
CA LYS A 112 -12.57 5.88 -5.25
C LYS A 112 -13.79 6.58 -4.67
N VAL A 113 -14.78 5.84 -4.19
CA VAL A 113 -16.06 6.37 -3.70
C VAL A 113 -16.04 6.60 -2.19
N ASP A 114 -15.40 5.72 -1.45
CA ASP A 114 -15.38 5.75 0.01
C ASP A 114 -14.34 6.74 0.55
N THR A 115 -14.62 8.03 0.39
CA THR A 115 -13.77 9.11 0.93
C THR A 115 -13.80 9.19 2.47
N GLY A 116 -14.70 8.48 3.13
CA GLY A 116 -14.84 8.42 4.58
C GLY A 116 -14.08 7.27 5.25
N ALA A 117 -13.54 6.31 4.48
CA ALA A 117 -12.88 5.12 5.03
C ALA A 117 -11.71 5.45 5.97
N GLU A 118 -10.85 6.39 5.58
CA GLU A 118 -9.71 6.82 6.39
C GLU A 118 -10.15 7.44 7.72
N LYS A 119 -11.21 8.27 7.69
CA LYS A 119 -11.75 8.90 8.89
C LYS A 119 -12.35 7.86 9.84
N ARG A 120 -13.15 6.91 9.33
CA ARG A 120 -13.70 5.83 10.14
C ARG A 120 -12.61 4.94 10.75
N ALA A 121 -11.60 4.60 9.96
CA ALA A 121 -10.44 3.85 10.45
C ALA A 121 -9.69 4.61 11.55
N ALA A 122 -9.53 5.94 11.39
CA ALA A 122 -8.92 6.78 12.42
C ALA A 122 -9.76 6.85 13.71
N GLU A 123 -11.09 6.94 13.58
CA GLU A 123 -12.01 6.94 14.75
C GLU A 123 -11.95 5.62 15.52
N GLU A 124 -11.85 4.46 14.82
CA GLU A 124 -11.65 3.15 15.47
C GLU A 124 -10.30 3.05 16.16
N LEU A 125 -9.23 3.58 15.55
CA LEU A 125 -7.91 3.63 16.19
C LEU A 125 -7.91 4.48 17.44
N ASN A 126 -8.65 5.59 17.47
CA ASN A 126 -8.76 6.48 18.64
C ASN A 126 -9.47 5.85 19.84
N LYS A 127 -10.25 4.78 19.62
CA LYS A 127 -10.94 4.04 20.70
C LYS A 127 -10.03 3.04 21.41
N ARG A 128 -8.84 2.78 20.87
CA ARG A 128 -7.90 1.83 21.48
C ARG A 128 -7.35 2.36 22.78
N ASP A 129 -7.25 1.48 23.76
CA ASP A 129 -6.58 1.80 25.02
C ASP A 129 -5.08 2.06 24.80
N ALA A 130 -4.49 2.88 25.65
CA ALA A 130 -3.07 3.19 25.59
C ALA A 130 -2.18 1.93 25.75
N TYR A 131 -1.09 1.89 24.99
CA TYR A 131 -0.09 0.84 25.05
C TYR A 131 0.92 1.12 26.15
N ASP A 132 1.57 0.07 26.66
CA ASP A 132 2.78 0.27 27.45
C ASP A 132 3.96 0.59 26.52
N VAL A 133 4.03 -0.10 25.37
CA VAL A 133 5.01 0.16 24.30
C VAL A 133 4.30 0.24 22.96
N LEU A 134 4.50 1.34 22.25
CA LEU A 134 4.08 1.49 20.85
C LEU A 134 5.34 1.56 19.97
N ILE A 135 5.42 0.68 19.02
CA ILE A 135 6.53 0.58 18.09
C ILE A 135 6.11 1.21 16.76
N VAL A 136 6.87 2.20 16.30
CA VAL A 136 6.64 2.92 15.05
C VAL A 136 7.61 2.42 14.00
N GLY A 137 7.10 1.67 13.04
CA GLY A 137 7.83 0.99 11.98
C GLY A 137 7.75 -0.53 12.11
N SER A 138 7.10 -1.19 11.14
CA SER A 138 6.83 -2.63 11.11
C SER A 138 7.82 -3.43 10.22
N GLY A 139 9.04 -2.92 10.06
CA GLY A 139 10.16 -3.63 9.46
C GLY A 139 10.80 -4.65 10.43
N PRO A 140 11.92 -5.30 10.06
CA PRO A 140 12.58 -6.32 10.89
C PRO A 140 12.91 -5.85 12.31
N ALA A 141 13.38 -4.61 12.47
CA ALA A 141 13.70 -4.05 13.78
C ALA A 141 12.45 -3.88 14.65
N GLY A 142 11.35 -3.36 14.07
CA GLY A 142 10.09 -3.22 14.77
C GLY A 142 9.47 -4.57 15.13
N ALA A 143 9.50 -5.54 14.23
CA ALA A 143 9.02 -6.89 14.48
C ALA A 143 9.80 -7.55 15.64
N ALA A 144 11.13 -7.41 15.66
CA ALA A 144 11.96 -7.90 16.75
C ALA A 144 11.59 -7.22 18.09
N ALA A 145 11.47 -5.88 18.11
CA ALA A 145 11.07 -5.14 19.29
C ALA A 145 9.69 -5.59 19.80
N ALA A 146 8.72 -5.83 18.89
CA ALA A 146 7.38 -6.28 19.23
C ALA A 146 7.40 -7.65 19.90
N VAL A 147 8.09 -8.63 19.31
CA VAL A 147 8.23 -9.97 19.89
C VAL A 147 8.88 -9.91 21.29
N TYR A 148 9.97 -9.15 21.44
CA TYR A 148 10.64 -9.07 22.74
C TYR A 148 9.81 -8.35 23.80
N SER A 149 9.03 -7.35 23.44
CA SER A 149 8.12 -6.66 24.36
C SER A 149 6.96 -7.57 24.78
N ALA A 150 6.29 -8.19 23.83
CA ALA A 150 5.14 -9.06 24.08
C ALA A 150 5.51 -10.29 24.91
N ARG A 151 6.69 -10.89 24.68
CA ARG A 151 7.21 -12.01 25.49
C ARG A 151 7.39 -11.69 26.97
N LYS A 152 7.45 -10.41 27.34
CA LYS A 152 7.50 -9.95 28.73
C LYS A 152 6.13 -9.62 29.31
N GLY A 153 5.06 -9.88 28.57
CA GLY A 153 3.70 -9.53 28.97
C GLY A 153 3.41 -8.02 28.89
N ILE A 154 4.21 -7.27 28.13
CA ILE A 154 4.02 -5.84 27.94
C ILE A 154 2.97 -5.64 26.87
N ARG A 155 1.93 -4.82 27.13
CA ARG A 155 0.92 -4.47 26.12
C ARG A 155 1.57 -3.68 24.98
N THR A 156 1.70 -4.31 23.83
CA THR A 156 2.51 -3.86 22.72
C THR A 156 1.65 -3.56 21.48
N GLY A 157 1.79 -2.33 20.95
CA GLY A 157 1.32 -1.95 19.61
C GLY A 157 2.49 -1.90 18.63
N LEU A 158 2.25 -2.31 17.39
CA LEU A 158 3.21 -2.23 16.29
C LEU A 158 2.53 -1.58 15.09
N MET A 159 2.95 -0.39 14.69
CA MET A 159 2.35 0.34 13.57
C MET A 159 3.33 0.53 12.41
N GLY A 160 2.80 0.58 11.19
CA GLY A 160 3.57 0.89 9.98
C GLY A 160 2.73 0.94 8.71
N GLU A 161 3.26 1.52 7.65
CA GLU A 161 2.60 1.62 6.35
C GLU A 161 2.38 0.24 5.71
N ARG A 162 3.40 -0.61 5.80
CA ARG A 162 3.37 -1.99 5.31
C ARG A 162 4.28 -2.87 6.17
N PHE A 163 3.76 -3.99 6.61
CA PHE A 163 4.54 -4.94 7.41
C PHE A 163 5.70 -5.52 6.59
N GLY A 164 6.91 -5.50 7.14
CA GLY A 164 8.15 -5.88 6.47
C GLY A 164 8.98 -4.68 6.00
N GLY A 165 8.36 -3.52 5.76
CA GLY A 165 9.06 -2.29 5.34
C GLY A 165 9.86 -2.49 4.04
N GLN A 166 11.06 -1.93 3.95
CA GLN A 166 11.91 -1.99 2.75
C GLN A 166 12.38 -3.40 2.36
N VAL A 167 12.37 -4.36 3.29
CA VAL A 167 12.72 -5.75 3.00
C VAL A 167 11.83 -6.31 1.88
N LEU A 168 10.58 -5.86 1.77
CA LEU A 168 9.66 -6.27 0.70
C LEU A 168 10.15 -5.92 -0.71
N ASP A 169 11.00 -4.91 -0.82
CA ASP A 169 11.54 -4.41 -2.09
C ASP A 169 12.88 -5.09 -2.47
N THR A 170 13.36 -6.01 -1.64
CA THR A 170 14.60 -6.75 -1.84
C THR A 170 14.31 -8.13 -2.43
N VAL A 171 14.93 -8.44 -3.57
CA VAL A 171 14.70 -9.71 -4.29
C VAL A 171 15.45 -10.85 -3.63
N ASP A 172 16.70 -10.62 -3.23
CA ASP A 172 17.60 -11.64 -2.69
C ASP A 172 18.29 -11.14 -1.43
N ILE A 173 18.21 -11.90 -0.34
CA ILE A 173 18.77 -11.54 0.97
C ILE A 173 19.68 -12.70 1.42
N GLU A 174 20.97 -12.43 1.55
CA GLU A 174 21.98 -13.39 1.95
C GLU A 174 22.73 -12.96 3.25
N ASN A 175 22.43 -11.79 3.78
CA ASN A 175 23.09 -11.19 4.94
C ASN A 175 22.23 -11.18 6.23
N TYR A 176 21.15 -11.94 6.26
CA TYR A 176 20.35 -12.09 7.49
C TYR A 176 20.82 -13.32 8.26
N ILE A 177 21.39 -13.08 9.46
CA ILE A 177 21.98 -14.16 10.28
C ILE A 177 20.98 -15.30 10.51
N SER A 178 21.47 -16.54 10.38
CA SER A 178 20.74 -17.80 10.44
C SER A 178 19.84 -18.11 9.24
N VAL A 179 19.71 -17.20 8.28
CA VAL A 179 18.97 -17.41 7.02
C VAL A 179 19.95 -17.21 5.85
N PRO A 180 20.60 -18.27 5.35
CA PRO A 180 21.66 -18.13 4.36
C PRO A 180 21.22 -17.47 3.05
N LYS A 181 19.95 -17.70 2.65
CA LYS A 181 19.35 -17.08 1.48
C LYS A 181 17.83 -17.05 1.59
N THR A 182 17.24 -15.90 1.29
CA THR A 182 15.79 -15.74 1.25
C THR A 182 15.38 -14.57 0.35
N GLU A 183 14.09 -14.48 0.08
CA GLU A 183 13.47 -13.34 -0.60
C GLU A 183 12.83 -12.41 0.42
N GLY A 184 12.76 -11.11 0.13
CA GLY A 184 12.22 -10.12 1.05
C GLY A 184 10.79 -10.41 1.48
N GLN A 185 9.93 -10.83 0.56
CA GLN A 185 8.54 -11.20 0.87
C GLN A 185 8.45 -12.43 1.80
N LYS A 186 9.32 -13.42 1.60
CA LYS A 186 9.38 -14.61 2.47
C LYS A 186 9.85 -14.25 3.87
N LEU A 187 10.88 -13.40 3.98
CA LEU A 187 11.38 -12.93 5.27
C LEU A 187 10.30 -12.11 5.99
N ALA A 188 9.65 -11.17 5.30
CA ALA A 188 8.56 -10.37 5.87
C ALA A 188 7.40 -11.25 6.34
N GLY A 189 7.02 -12.26 5.56
CA GLY A 189 5.99 -13.24 5.93
C GLY A 189 6.35 -14.03 7.19
N ALA A 190 7.61 -14.51 7.30
CA ALA A 190 8.10 -15.21 8.49
C ALA A 190 8.12 -14.31 9.73
N LEU A 191 8.53 -13.05 9.59
CA LEU A 191 8.49 -12.07 10.68
C LEU A 191 7.06 -11.78 11.12
N LYS A 192 6.12 -11.63 10.17
CA LYS A 192 4.70 -11.40 10.50
C LYS A 192 4.08 -12.60 11.22
N ALA A 193 4.38 -13.81 10.77
CA ALA A 193 3.93 -15.03 11.45
C ALA A 193 4.44 -15.07 12.89
N HIS A 194 5.74 -14.78 13.09
CA HIS A 194 6.34 -14.77 14.43
C HIS A 194 5.76 -13.68 15.35
N VAL A 195 5.44 -12.50 14.83
CA VAL A 195 4.75 -11.44 15.61
C VAL A 195 3.34 -11.90 16.00
N ASN A 196 2.63 -12.55 15.08
CA ASN A 196 1.27 -13.04 15.31
C ASN A 196 1.17 -14.20 16.31
N ASP A 197 2.29 -14.88 16.63
CA ASP A 197 2.35 -15.88 17.69
C ASP A 197 2.23 -15.25 19.10
N TYR A 198 2.29 -13.93 19.20
CA TYR A 198 2.17 -13.18 20.44
C TYR A 198 1.00 -12.19 20.37
N GLU A 199 0.54 -11.73 21.54
CA GLU A 199 -0.51 -10.73 21.68
C GLU A 199 0.02 -9.32 21.34
N VAL A 200 0.42 -9.11 20.08
CA VAL A 200 0.82 -7.80 19.53
C VAL A 200 -0.34 -7.23 18.73
N ASP A 201 -0.73 -6.01 19.06
CA ASP A 201 -1.72 -5.27 18.27
C ASP A 201 -1.03 -4.65 17.04
N VAL A 202 -1.18 -5.32 15.89
CA VAL A 202 -0.57 -4.87 14.63
C VAL A 202 -1.51 -3.89 13.92
N ILE A 203 -1.00 -2.69 13.65
CA ILE A 203 -1.70 -1.57 13.02
C ILE A 203 -1.05 -1.33 11.67
N ASP A 204 -1.53 -2.05 10.67
CA ASP A 204 -1.06 -1.93 9.28
C ASP A 204 -1.67 -0.69 8.58
N SER A 205 -1.04 -0.25 7.50
CA SER A 205 -1.49 0.85 6.62
C SER A 205 -1.59 2.20 7.33
N GLN A 206 -0.76 2.42 8.37
CA GLN A 206 -0.71 3.68 9.10
C GLN A 206 0.70 4.26 9.11
N SER A 207 0.81 5.53 8.71
CA SER A 207 2.03 6.33 8.85
C SER A 207 1.94 7.23 10.07
N ALA A 208 3.01 7.29 10.86
CA ALA A 208 3.17 8.31 11.90
C ALA A 208 3.52 9.65 11.25
N SER A 209 2.76 10.69 11.56
CA SER A 209 3.01 12.06 11.09
C SER A 209 3.71 12.92 12.14
N LYS A 210 3.43 12.67 13.42
CA LYS A 210 3.99 13.46 14.52
C LYS A 210 4.08 12.66 15.81
N LEU A 211 5.15 12.89 16.57
CA LEU A 211 5.33 12.44 17.95
C LEU A 211 5.12 13.63 18.89
N VAL A 212 4.21 13.49 19.84
CA VAL A 212 3.98 14.44 20.92
C VAL A 212 4.45 13.80 22.22
N PRO A 213 5.54 14.30 22.81
CA PRO A 213 6.03 13.80 24.10
C PRO A 213 5.02 14.04 25.22
N ALA A 214 5.01 13.17 26.23
CA ALA A 214 4.21 13.35 27.42
C ALA A 214 4.54 14.69 28.11
N ALA A 215 3.51 15.43 28.51
CA ALA A 215 3.67 16.75 29.14
C ALA A 215 4.24 16.65 30.58
N GLN A 216 4.15 15.48 31.22
CA GLN A 216 4.64 15.23 32.58
C GLN A 216 5.14 13.80 32.73
N GLU A 217 5.96 13.58 33.73
CA GLU A 217 6.45 12.24 34.05
C GLU A 217 5.30 11.29 34.37
N GLY A 218 5.36 10.06 33.83
CA GLY A 218 4.27 9.07 33.93
C GLY A 218 3.07 9.30 33.02
N GLY A 219 3.06 10.38 32.23
CA GLY A 219 2.05 10.63 31.19
C GLY A 219 2.21 9.71 29.98
N PHE A 220 1.33 9.89 29.00
CA PHE A 220 1.40 9.17 27.73
C PHE A 220 2.03 10.06 26.64
N HIS A 221 2.92 9.47 25.87
CA HIS A 221 3.31 10.01 24.57
C HIS A 221 2.20 9.74 23.56
N GLU A 222 2.06 10.60 22.58
CA GLU A 222 1.08 10.44 21.51
C GLU A 222 1.74 10.36 20.14
N ILE A 223 1.26 9.46 19.31
CA ILE A 223 1.59 9.38 17.89
C ILE A 223 0.36 9.80 17.10
N GLU A 224 0.46 10.93 16.42
CA GLU A 224 -0.53 11.32 15.41
C GLU A 224 -0.24 10.58 14.11
N THR A 225 -1.25 9.97 13.51
CA THR A 225 -1.12 9.28 12.21
C THR A 225 -1.44 10.23 11.06
N ALA A 226 -1.03 9.89 9.84
CA ALA A 226 -1.40 10.64 8.64
C ALA A 226 -2.92 10.64 8.38
N SER A 227 -3.64 9.61 8.83
CA SER A 227 -5.11 9.51 8.78
C SER A 227 -5.84 10.32 9.85
N GLY A 228 -5.10 10.98 10.77
CA GLY A 228 -5.66 11.80 11.84
C GLY A 228 -6.01 11.03 13.12
N ALA A 229 -5.64 9.76 13.24
CA ALA A 229 -5.75 9.04 14.50
C ALA A 229 -4.64 9.44 15.49
N VAL A 230 -4.92 9.29 16.79
CA VAL A 230 -3.97 9.52 17.87
C VAL A 230 -3.83 8.26 18.72
N LEU A 231 -2.65 7.65 18.69
CA LEU A 231 -2.32 6.49 19.50
C LEU A 231 -1.49 6.92 20.72
N LYS A 232 -1.79 6.34 21.88
CA LYS A 232 -1.15 6.69 23.15
C LYS A 232 -0.30 5.56 23.67
N ALA A 233 0.90 5.88 24.20
CA ALA A 233 1.76 4.88 24.82
C ALA A 233 2.61 5.46 25.96
N ARG A 234 2.99 4.62 26.92
CA ARG A 234 3.96 4.98 27.98
C ARG A 234 5.37 5.12 27.44
N SER A 235 5.71 4.30 26.46
CA SER A 235 7.01 4.32 25.80
C SER A 235 6.85 4.12 24.30
N ILE A 236 7.73 4.77 23.51
CA ILE A 236 7.72 4.67 22.06
C ILE A 236 9.08 4.17 21.59
N ILE A 237 9.06 3.15 20.73
CA ILE A 237 10.23 2.67 20.02
C ILE A 237 10.14 3.13 18.57
N ILE A 238 11.12 3.94 18.14
CA ILE A 238 11.20 4.41 16.75
C ILE A 238 12.03 3.40 15.95
N ALA A 239 11.38 2.68 15.05
CA ALA A 239 11.97 1.67 14.18
C ALA A 239 11.60 1.92 12.70
N THR A 240 11.49 3.20 12.32
CA THR A 240 10.99 3.65 11.02
C THR A 240 11.91 3.31 9.85
N GLY A 241 13.15 2.90 10.13
CA GLY A 241 14.12 2.56 9.11
C GLY A 241 14.56 3.78 8.29
N ALA A 242 14.88 3.52 7.03
CA ALA A 242 15.27 4.56 6.08
C ALA A 242 14.40 4.44 4.84
N LYS A 243 14.27 5.53 4.09
CA LYS A 243 13.61 5.56 2.78
C LYS A 243 14.62 6.03 1.75
N TRP A 244 14.83 5.21 0.73
CA TRP A 244 15.70 5.60 -0.37
C TRP A 244 15.14 6.81 -1.12
N ARG A 245 16.03 7.68 -1.54
CA ARG A 245 15.67 8.79 -2.42
C ARG A 245 15.71 8.27 -3.85
N ASN A 246 14.60 8.37 -4.54
CA ASN A 246 14.51 8.07 -5.95
C ASN A 246 15.03 9.26 -6.78
N MET A 247 15.58 8.97 -7.93
CA MET A 247 16.00 10.00 -8.91
C MET A 247 14.80 10.63 -9.61
N ASN A 248 13.66 9.89 -9.68
CA ASN A 248 12.45 10.27 -10.39
C ASN A 248 12.70 10.56 -11.88
N VAL A 249 13.56 9.77 -12.50
CA VAL A 249 13.88 9.87 -13.94
C VAL A 249 13.13 8.80 -14.75
N PRO A 250 12.89 9.05 -16.03
CA PRO A 250 12.27 8.05 -16.91
C PRO A 250 13.04 6.74 -16.91
N GLY A 251 12.31 5.62 -16.71
CA GLY A 251 12.89 4.28 -16.67
C GLY A 251 13.28 3.78 -15.28
N GLU A 252 13.38 4.63 -14.25
CA GLU A 252 13.79 4.21 -12.92
C GLU A 252 12.89 3.11 -12.37
N ASP A 253 11.56 3.29 -12.39
CA ASP A 253 10.61 2.29 -11.92
C ASP A 253 10.55 1.06 -12.85
N GLN A 254 10.69 1.26 -14.16
CA GLN A 254 10.67 0.17 -15.14
C GLN A 254 11.83 -0.80 -14.95
N TYR A 255 13.01 -0.28 -14.58
CA TYR A 255 14.24 -1.05 -14.39
C TYR A 255 14.53 -1.38 -12.92
N ARG A 256 13.66 -1.01 -11.99
CA ARG A 256 13.77 -1.41 -10.59
C ARG A 256 13.83 -2.94 -10.50
N THR A 257 14.82 -3.48 -9.78
CA THR A 257 15.16 -4.91 -9.71
C THR A 257 15.65 -5.54 -11.02
N LYS A 258 15.82 -4.75 -12.09
CA LYS A 258 16.28 -5.21 -13.41
C LYS A 258 17.50 -4.42 -13.91
N GLY A 259 18.24 -3.82 -13.01
CA GLY A 259 19.40 -2.96 -13.31
C GLY A 259 19.44 -1.70 -12.49
N VAL A 260 18.31 -1.25 -11.92
CA VAL A 260 18.24 -0.17 -10.93
C VAL A 260 17.96 -0.80 -9.56
N THR A 261 18.84 -0.52 -8.59
CA THR A 261 18.76 -1.03 -7.23
C THR A 261 19.16 0.04 -6.22
N TYR A 262 18.74 -0.12 -4.96
CA TYR A 262 18.98 0.85 -3.89
C TYR A 262 19.76 0.26 -2.71
N CYS A 263 20.03 -1.06 -2.73
CA CYS A 263 20.79 -1.74 -1.69
C CYS A 263 22.07 -2.34 -2.26
N PRO A 264 23.23 -1.66 -2.16
CA PRO A 264 24.49 -2.18 -2.68
C PRO A 264 24.92 -3.49 -2.01
N HIS A 265 24.68 -3.63 -0.72
CA HIS A 265 25.00 -4.84 0.04
C HIS A 265 24.13 -6.04 -0.31
N CYS A 266 22.85 -5.79 -0.70
CA CYS A 266 21.92 -6.86 -1.05
C CYS A 266 22.14 -7.35 -2.47
N ASP A 267 22.19 -6.41 -3.41
CA ASP A 267 22.14 -6.69 -4.84
C ASP A 267 23.52 -6.61 -5.52
N GLY A 268 24.52 -6.02 -4.84
CA GLY A 268 25.87 -5.85 -5.37
C GLY A 268 26.48 -7.11 -5.96
N PRO A 269 26.41 -8.28 -5.29
CA PRO A 269 26.93 -9.54 -5.81
C PRO A 269 26.35 -9.94 -7.16
N LEU A 270 25.11 -9.53 -7.49
CA LEU A 270 24.45 -9.82 -8.78
C LEU A 270 25.11 -9.09 -9.96
N PHE A 271 25.88 -8.04 -9.65
CA PHE A 271 26.53 -7.20 -10.65
C PHE A 271 28.04 -7.51 -10.81
N LYS A 272 28.51 -8.65 -10.27
CA LYS A 272 29.90 -9.08 -10.43
C LYS A 272 30.32 -9.09 -11.91
N GLY A 273 31.45 -8.45 -12.20
CA GLY A 273 31.97 -8.31 -13.56
C GLY A 273 31.15 -7.39 -14.48
N LYS A 274 30.28 -6.57 -13.92
CA LYS A 274 29.53 -5.52 -14.65
C LYS A 274 30.10 -4.13 -14.35
N ARG A 275 29.79 -3.19 -15.22
CA ARG A 275 30.05 -1.76 -14.99
C ARG A 275 28.78 -1.16 -14.36
N VAL A 276 28.94 -0.48 -13.23
CA VAL A 276 27.82 0.14 -12.51
C VAL A 276 28.03 1.62 -12.29
N ALA A 277 26.94 2.35 -12.17
CA ALA A 277 26.93 3.75 -11.75
C ALA A 277 26.24 3.84 -10.38
N VAL A 278 26.86 4.57 -9.47
CA VAL A 278 26.28 4.96 -8.18
C VAL A 278 25.87 6.42 -8.25
N ILE A 279 24.64 6.74 -7.89
CA ILE A 279 24.09 8.09 -7.94
C ILE A 279 23.99 8.66 -6.56
N GLY A 280 24.70 9.76 -6.31
CA GLY A 280 24.76 10.50 -5.05
C GLY A 280 26.14 10.45 -4.39
N GLY A 281 26.74 11.60 -4.13
CA GLY A 281 28.07 11.79 -3.52
C GLY A 281 28.02 12.14 -2.03
N GLY A 282 26.96 11.73 -1.30
CA GLY A 282 26.93 11.73 0.16
C GLY A 282 27.55 10.45 0.74
N ASN A 283 27.62 10.32 2.08
CA ASN A 283 28.21 9.17 2.76
C ASN A 283 27.74 7.84 2.18
N SER A 284 26.42 7.62 2.09
CA SER A 284 25.85 6.36 1.59
C SER A 284 26.24 6.04 0.16
N GLY A 285 26.35 7.04 -0.72
CA GLY A 285 26.75 6.82 -2.11
C GLY A 285 28.24 6.51 -2.24
N VAL A 286 29.09 7.18 -1.46
CA VAL A 286 30.54 6.91 -1.42
C VAL A 286 30.80 5.53 -0.83
N GLU A 287 30.16 5.16 0.30
CA GLU A 287 30.25 3.83 0.89
C GLU A 287 29.81 2.74 -0.10
N ALA A 288 28.67 2.95 -0.78
CA ALA A 288 28.20 2.04 -1.81
C ALA A 288 29.21 1.87 -2.96
N ALA A 289 29.84 2.97 -3.39
CA ALA A 289 30.85 2.91 -4.44
C ALA A 289 32.10 2.15 -4.01
N ILE A 290 32.55 2.34 -2.76
CA ILE A 290 33.68 1.61 -2.19
C ILE A 290 33.39 0.11 -2.10
N ASP A 291 32.23 -0.27 -1.56
CA ASP A 291 31.83 -1.67 -1.44
C ASP A 291 31.73 -2.36 -2.81
N LEU A 292 31.10 -1.68 -3.76
CA LEU A 292 30.93 -2.21 -5.11
C LEU A 292 32.26 -2.32 -5.88
N ALA A 293 33.24 -1.45 -5.61
CA ALA A 293 34.56 -1.51 -6.27
C ALA A 293 35.30 -2.83 -6.03
N GLY A 294 35.03 -3.51 -4.91
CA GLY A 294 35.56 -4.85 -4.63
C GLY A 294 34.80 -6.00 -5.34
N ILE A 295 33.67 -5.73 -5.97
CA ILE A 295 32.76 -6.76 -6.50
C ILE A 295 32.63 -6.66 -8.03
N VAL A 296 32.47 -5.46 -8.56
CA VAL A 296 32.14 -5.20 -9.95
C VAL A 296 33.40 -4.87 -10.78
N GLU A 297 33.28 -4.85 -12.12
CA GLU A 297 34.40 -4.50 -13.01
C GLU A 297 34.78 -3.03 -12.91
N HIS A 298 33.78 -2.14 -12.79
CA HIS A 298 33.99 -0.71 -12.75
C HIS A 298 32.84 0.02 -12.06
N VAL A 299 33.16 0.99 -11.22
CA VAL A 299 32.17 1.85 -10.55
C VAL A 299 32.36 3.29 -11.03
N THR A 300 31.26 3.93 -11.43
CA THR A 300 31.23 5.36 -11.69
C THR A 300 30.33 6.01 -10.65
N LEU A 301 30.89 6.89 -9.81
CA LEU A 301 30.10 7.70 -8.86
C LEU A 301 29.70 9.02 -9.53
N LEU A 302 28.40 9.33 -9.48
CA LEU A 302 27.82 10.55 -10.06
C LEU A 302 27.20 11.40 -8.95
N GLU A 303 27.60 12.65 -8.84
CA GLU A 303 27.03 13.62 -7.91
C GLU A 303 26.41 14.79 -8.70
N PHE A 304 25.24 15.23 -8.27
CA PHE A 304 24.52 16.36 -8.86
C PHE A 304 25.14 17.71 -8.45
N ALA A 305 25.65 17.81 -7.21
CA ALA A 305 26.30 19.03 -6.72
C ALA A 305 27.73 19.17 -7.27
N PRO A 306 28.30 20.38 -7.29
CA PRO A 306 29.69 20.60 -7.73
C PRO A 306 30.73 19.86 -6.89
N GLU A 307 30.40 19.51 -5.66
CA GLU A 307 31.29 18.86 -4.69
C GLU A 307 30.55 17.70 -3.99
N MET A 308 31.28 16.64 -3.70
CA MET A 308 30.78 15.54 -2.87
C MET A 308 30.56 16.03 -1.43
N LYS A 309 29.49 15.53 -0.79
CA LYS A 309 29.14 15.89 0.59
C LYS A 309 29.46 14.78 1.60
N ALA A 310 30.18 13.76 1.17
CA ALA A 310 30.64 12.70 2.05
C ALA A 310 31.69 13.22 3.04
N ASP A 311 31.70 12.67 4.26
CA ASP A 311 32.69 12.96 5.28
C ASP A 311 34.09 12.54 4.82
N GLN A 312 35.14 13.23 5.27
CA GLN A 312 36.52 12.96 4.87
C GLN A 312 36.98 11.53 5.14
N GLY A 313 36.41 10.85 6.15
CA GLY A 313 36.67 9.43 6.44
C GLY A 313 36.12 8.46 5.39
N SER A 314 35.09 8.87 4.63
CA SER A 314 34.50 8.07 3.56
C SER A 314 35.00 8.43 2.17
N ALA A 315 35.71 9.54 2.02
CA ALA A 315 36.18 10.09 0.74
C ALA A 315 37.69 9.87 0.49
N GLY A 316 38.40 9.20 1.38
CA GLY A 316 39.84 8.90 1.32
C GLY A 316 40.21 7.57 0.69
#